data_aa43b930fdf5f050368d2c5d332caf72
#
_entry.id   aa43b930fdf5f050368d2c5d332caf72
#
_cell.length_a   1.000
_cell.length_b   1.000
_cell.length_c   1.000
_cell.angle_alpha   90.00
_cell.angle_beta   90.00
_cell.angle_gamma   90.00
#
_symmetry.space_group_name_H-M   'P 1'
#
loop_
_entity.id
_entity.type
_entity.pdbx_description
1 polymer ?
#
loop_
_entity_poly.entity_id
_entity_poly.type
_entity_poly.pdbx_seq_one_letter_code
_entity_poly.pdbx_strand_id
1 'polypeptide(L)'
;MKRILTILATLMLSFYANAEEVVFYRIRLDQDIDKAAQRLVVKGLEKADEAGADYVLLDLDTYGGAVDAADSIRTAILRYEKPVIAYINMQAASAGALISIACDSIYMRTGSSIGAATVVNQTGEVMPDKYQSFMRGMMRSTAQAMGRDPEIAESMVDTAGVLSLTPKEAIKVGYCEGIAETVEEVINKVTLDKSFVIKNMEDDMTWLDKLIQILLNPLLQSIFMMMIVGGIFVEIRTPGIGLPLVTAIVGALLYFAPLYVEQLAVSWEILLFVVGLVLIALEIFVIPGFGVAGISGIVAVVASLAFAMIDNTDLLRWDGTINLQPLLRPVALVIFSLTAAVFGSVWLVRRLYNTWSFDAIALRQEMKAEDGFTGVVSGLDHLVGEELTVFADLKPAGKVSTADGRVYEAILAFGGYAEKGSPVRVIRTEQGRLYCEKA
;
A
#
# COMPACT_ATOMS: atom_id res chain seq x y z
N MET A 1 -18.21 -72.32 2.20
CA MET A 1 -18.97 -71.19 2.76
C MET A 1 -18.09 -70.04 3.24
N LYS A 2 -17.11 -70.21 4.12
CA LYS A 2 -16.30 -69.08 4.62
C LYS A 2 -15.57 -68.30 3.51
N ARG A 3 -14.98 -68.91 2.50
CA ARG A 3 -14.31 -68.25 1.36
C ARG A 3 -15.25 -67.41 0.47
N ILE A 4 -16.50 -67.85 0.29
CA ILE A 4 -17.51 -67.12 -0.50
C ILE A 4 -17.98 -65.92 0.31
N LEU A 5 -18.11 -66.04 1.62
CA LEU A 5 -18.51 -64.92 2.49
C LEU A 5 -17.41 -63.83 2.55
N THR A 6 -16.12 -64.27 2.54
CA THR A 6 -14.99 -63.31 2.50
C THR A 6 -14.90 -62.60 1.15
N ILE A 7 -15.15 -63.25 0.05
CA ILE A 7 -15.19 -62.65 -1.29
C ILE A 7 -16.38 -61.71 -1.44
N LEU A 8 -17.56 -62.04 -0.92
CA LEU A 8 -18.70 -61.12 -0.88
C LEU A 8 -18.45 -59.92 0.02
N ALA A 9 -17.82 -60.13 1.18
CA ALA A 9 -17.49 -59.02 2.08
C ALA A 9 -16.44 -58.08 1.47
N THR A 10 -15.41 -58.63 0.78
CA THR A 10 -14.42 -57.80 0.05
C THR A 10 -15.01 -57.11 -1.16
N LEU A 11 -15.93 -57.76 -1.89
CA LEU A 11 -16.66 -57.09 -2.96
C LEU A 11 -17.63 -55.99 -2.42
N MET A 12 -18.31 -56.24 -1.31
CA MET A 12 -19.09 -55.18 -0.65
C MET A 12 -18.26 -54.02 -0.13
N LEU A 13 -17.07 -54.31 0.47
CA LEU A 13 -16.13 -53.28 0.88
C LEU A 13 -15.56 -52.49 -0.29
N SER A 14 -15.30 -53.11 -1.44
CA SER A 14 -14.84 -52.42 -2.64
C SER A 14 -15.94 -51.59 -3.31
N PHE A 15 -17.22 -51.92 -3.15
CA PHE A 15 -18.34 -51.09 -3.57
C PHE A 15 -18.52 -49.87 -2.64
N TYR A 16 -18.24 -50.01 -1.35
CA TYR A 16 -18.26 -48.87 -0.41
C TYR A 16 -17.04 -47.93 -0.54
N ALA A 17 -15.94 -48.43 -1.08
CA ALA A 17 -14.69 -47.64 -1.22
C ALA A 17 -14.65 -46.72 -2.44
N ASN A 18 -15.67 -46.74 -3.32
CA ASN A 18 -15.83 -45.87 -4.49
C ASN A 18 -17.09 -45.00 -4.42
N ALA A 19 -17.50 -44.53 -3.26
CA ALA A 19 -18.39 -43.40 -3.19
C ALA A 19 -17.61 -42.17 -3.66
N GLU A 20 -17.77 -41.79 -4.92
CA GLU A 20 -17.20 -40.58 -5.50
C GLU A 20 -17.70 -39.40 -4.65
N GLU A 21 -16.75 -38.81 -3.89
CA GLU A 21 -17.03 -37.75 -2.94
C GLU A 21 -17.15 -36.45 -3.74
N VAL A 22 -18.29 -35.78 -3.69
CA VAL A 22 -18.54 -34.55 -4.42
C VAL A 22 -17.80 -33.40 -3.78
N VAL A 23 -16.98 -32.69 -4.53
CA VAL A 23 -16.15 -31.59 -4.04
C VAL A 23 -16.82 -30.24 -4.30
N PHE A 24 -17.14 -29.53 -3.24
CA PHE A 24 -17.62 -28.14 -3.30
C PHE A 24 -16.49 -27.18 -2.95
N TYR A 25 -16.33 -26.15 -3.77
CA TYR A 25 -15.42 -25.04 -3.47
C TYR A 25 -16.22 -23.83 -3.03
N ARG A 26 -16.08 -23.42 -1.77
CA ARG A 26 -16.81 -22.30 -1.19
C ARG A 26 -16.01 -21.02 -1.31
N ILE A 27 -16.61 -19.99 -1.93
CA ILE A 27 -16.13 -18.62 -2.00
C ILE A 27 -17.07 -17.76 -1.17
N ARG A 28 -16.56 -17.10 -0.14
CA ARG A 28 -17.35 -16.21 0.71
C ARG A 28 -17.23 -14.77 0.23
N LEU A 29 -18.38 -14.14 -0.04
CA LEU A 29 -18.48 -12.77 -0.54
C LEU A 29 -19.41 -11.96 0.38
N ASP A 30 -18.88 -11.53 1.53
CA ASP A 30 -19.58 -10.80 2.59
C ASP A 30 -19.06 -9.34 2.72
N GLN A 31 -18.85 -8.70 1.58
CA GLN A 31 -18.30 -7.35 1.48
C GLN A 31 -18.98 -6.57 0.35
N ASP A 32 -18.66 -5.27 0.23
CA ASP A 32 -19.06 -4.45 -0.91
C ASP A 32 -18.47 -5.00 -2.22
N ILE A 33 -19.23 -4.92 -3.30
CA ILE A 33 -18.78 -5.37 -4.62
C ILE A 33 -17.89 -4.30 -5.25
N ASP A 34 -16.60 -4.47 -5.06
CA ASP A 34 -15.52 -3.63 -5.59
C ASP A 34 -14.52 -4.49 -6.38
N LYS A 35 -13.37 -3.91 -6.74
CA LYS A 35 -12.31 -4.64 -7.43
C LYS A 35 -11.69 -5.76 -6.58
N ALA A 36 -11.68 -5.62 -5.26
CA ALA A 36 -11.20 -6.69 -4.38
C ALA A 36 -12.17 -7.87 -4.40
N ALA A 37 -13.48 -7.61 -4.32
CA ALA A 37 -14.52 -8.63 -4.48
C ALA A 37 -14.47 -9.31 -5.87
N GLN A 38 -14.26 -8.53 -6.93
CA GLN A 38 -14.05 -9.06 -8.27
C GLN A 38 -12.86 -10.03 -8.32
N ARG A 39 -11.70 -9.63 -7.80
CA ARG A 39 -10.51 -10.49 -7.77
C ARG A 39 -10.73 -11.74 -6.92
N LEU A 40 -11.39 -11.59 -5.77
CA LEU A 40 -11.73 -12.71 -4.89
C LEU A 40 -12.51 -13.79 -5.65
N VAL A 41 -13.58 -13.40 -6.35
CA VAL A 41 -14.42 -14.36 -7.09
C VAL A 41 -13.67 -14.95 -8.28
N VAL A 42 -12.99 -14.14 -9.09
CA VAL A 42 -12.25 -14.63 -10.26
C VAL A 42 -11.15 -15.61 -9.86
N LYS A 43 -10.31 -15.25 -8.89
CA LYS A 43 -9.28 -16.17 -8.34
C LYS A 43 -9.90 -17.40 -7.67
N GLY A 44 -11.08 -17.23 -7.05
CA GLY A 44 -11.81 -18.34 -6.42
C GLY A 44 -12.28 -19.37 -7.44
N LEU A 45 -12.77 -18.93 -8.60
CA LEU A 45 -13.14 -19.82 -9.70
C LEU A 45 -11.93 -20.58 -10.27
N GLU A 46 -10.78 -19.89 -10.46
CA GLU A 46 -9.53 -20.52 -10.88
C GLU A 46 -9.04 -21.57 -9.87
N LYS A 47 -9.05 -21.24 -8.58
CA LYS A 47 -8.66 -22.17 -7.52
C LYS A 47 -9.63 -23.35 -7.38
N ALA A 48 -10.91 -23.15 -7.63
CA ALA A 48 -11.89 -24.23 -7.66
C ALA A 48 -11.56 -25.26 -8.75
N ASP A 49 -11.09 -24.81 -9.92
CA ASP A 49 -10.63 -25.70 -10.98
C ASP A 49 -9.36 -26.46 -10.58
N GLU A 50 -8.37 -25.75 -10.01
CA GLU A 50 -7.14 -26.35 -9.50
C GLU A 50 -7.41 -27.40 -8.40
N ALA A 51 -8.42 -27.12 -7.54
CA ALA A 51 -8.84 -28.00 -6.47
C ALA A 51 -9.66 -29.22 -6.96
N GLY A 52 -10.02 -29.25 -8.25
CA GLY A 52 -10.85 -30.30 -8.83
C GLY A 52 -12.29 -30.27 -8.32
N ALA A 53 -12.83 -29.09 -7.98
CA ALA A 53 -14.19 -28.98 -7.50
C ALA A 53 -15.22 -29.39 -8.57
N ASP A 54 -16.30 -30.03 -8.14
CA ASP A 54 -17.45 -30.34 -9.00
C ASP A 54 -18.45 -29.19 -9.04
N TYR A 55 -18.51 -28.42 -7.95
CA TYR A 55 -19.40 -27.27 -7.79
C TYR A 55 -18.66 -26.12 -7.12
N VAL A 56 -19.00 -24.89 -7.51
CA VAL A 56 -18.62 -23.70 -6.76
C VAL A 56 -19.83 -23.20 -5.98
N LEU A 57 -19.65 -22.93 -4.69
CA LEU A 57 -20.65 -22.33 -3.83
C LEU A 57 -20.23 -20.90 -3.48
N LEU A 58 -20.98 -19.94 -4.01
CA LEU A 58 -20.81 -18.53 -3.71
C LEU A 58 -21.71 -18.13 -2.54
N ASP A 59 -21.11 -17.97 -1.36
CA ASP A 59 -21.81 -17.57 -0.12
C ASP A 59 -21.87 -16.04 -0.05
N LEU A 60 -23.08 -15.50 -0.29
CA LEU A 60 -23.33 -14.08 -0.53
C LEU A 60 -23.99 -13.40 0.65
N ASP A 61 -23.40 -12.27 1.08
CA ASP A 61 -24.00 -11.31 1.99
C ASP A 61 -23.50 -9.89 1.64
N THR A 62 -24.21 -9.20 0.73
CA THR A 62 -23.76 -7.90 0.22
C THR A 62 -24.92 -6.96 -0.07
N TYR A 63 -24.70 -5.67 0.21
CA TYR A 63 -25.60 -4.59 -0.17
C TYR A 63 -25.38 -4.09 -1.59
N GLY A 64 -24.39 -4.62 -2.30
CA GLY A 64 -24.04 -4.23 -3.67
C GLY A 64 -22.72 -3.52 -3.77
N GLY A 65 -22.56 -2.66 -4.79
CA GLY A 65 -21.32 -1.93 -5.03
C GLY A 65 -21.16 -1.49 -6.48
N ALA A 66 -19.94 -1.49 -6.98
CA ALA A 66 -19.58 -0.98 -8.31
C ALA A 66 -20.13 -1.88 -9.43
N VAL A 67 -20.80 -1.25 -10.40
CA VAL A 67 -21.45 -1.97 -11.53
C VAL A 67 -20.42 -2.67 -12.42
N ASP A 68 -19.25 -2.08 -12.63
CA ASP A 68 -18.18 -2.66 -13.46
C ASP A 68 -17.54 -3.90 -12.81
N ALA A 69 -17.36 -3.89 -11.48
CA ALA A 69 -16.92 -5.05 -10.73
C ALA A 69 -17.96 -6.18 -10.79
N ALA A 70 -19.24 -5.83 -10.60
CA ALA A 70 -20.35 -6.78 -10.70
C ALA A 70 -20.47 -7.40 -12.09
N ASP A 71 -20.33 -6.59 -13.17
CA ASP A 71 -20.34 -7.10 -14.56
C ASP A 71 -19.17 -8.03 -14.84
N SER A 72 -18.01 -7.73 -14.29
CA SER A 72 -16.82 -8.60 -14.41
C SER A 72 -17.05 -9.95 -13.70
N ILE A 73 -17.60 -9.95 -12.48
CA ILE A 73 -17.96 -11.17 -11.73
C ILE A 73 -19.01 -11.96 -12.50
N ARG A 74 -20.10 -11.30 -12.91
CA ARG A 74 -21.16 -11.90 -13.73
C ARG A 74 -20.58 -12.59 -14.98
N THR A 75 -19.70 -11.89 -15.69
CA THR A 75 -19.10 -12.42 -16.92
C THR A 75 -18.21 -13.62 -16.65
N ALA A 76 -17.46 -13.62 -15.54
CA ALA A 76 -16.64 -14.75 -15.11
C ALA A 76 -17.53 -15.98 -14.79
N ILE A 77 -18.60 -15.79 -14.03
CA ILE A 77 -19.55 -16.87 -13.69
C ILE A 77 -20.22 -17.44 -14.95
N LEU A 78 -20.73 -16.58 -15.84
CA LEU A 78 -21.38 -17.03 -17.09
C LEU A 78 -20.45 -17.79 -18.04
N ARG A 79 -19.13 -17.63 -17.91
CA ARG A 79 -18.12 -18.34 -18.71
C ARG A 79 -17.55 -19.55 -18.02
N TYR A 80 -17.86 -19.74 -16.75
CA TYR A 80 -17.34 -20.84 -15.97
C TYR A 80 -18.06 -22.15 -16.39
N GLU A 81 -17.30 -23.23 -16.58
CA GLU A 81 -17.84 -24.46 -17.17
C GLU A 81 -18.59 -25.35 -16.15
N LYS A 82 -18.27 -25.20 -14.87
CA LYS A 82 -18.89 -26.01 -13.80
C LYS A 82 -19.99 -25.22 -13.10
N PRO A 83 -20.97 -25.91 -12.51
CA PRO A 83 -22.08 -25.22 -11.86
C PRO A 83 -21.66 -24.32 -10.70
N VAL A 84 -22.11 -23.06 -10.72
CA VAL A 84 -21.96 -22.09 -9.66
C VAL A 84 -23.29 -21.93 -8.93
N ILE A 85 -23.28 -22.12 -7.62
CA ILE A 85 -24.46 -22.06 -6.76
C ILE A 85 -24.36 -20.81 -5.90
N ALA A 86 -25.33 -19.91 -5.97
CA ALA A 86 -25.45 -18.80 -5.05
C ALA A 86 -26.18 -19.22 -3.78
N TYR A 87 -25.59 -18.99 -2.63
CA TYR A 87 -26.25 -19.06 -1.34
C TYR A 87 -26.36 -17.67 -0.74
N ILE A 88 -27.58 -17.14 -0.67
CA ILE A 88 -27.84 -15.80 -0.11
C ILE A 88 -28.09 -15.95 1.38
N ASN A 89 -27.08 -15.55 2.18
CA ASN A 89 -27.12 -15.65 3.64
C ASN A 89 -28.07 -14.61 4.25
N MET A 90 -27.86 -13.30 3.96
CA MET A 90 -28.76 -12.23 4.41
C MET A 90 -29.19 -11.33 3.26
N GLN A 91 -28.24 -10.76 2.51
CA GLN A 91 -28.54 -9.78 1.47
C GLN A 91 -27.85 -10.12 0.14
N ALA A 92 -28.60 -10.02 -0.95
CA ALA A 92 -28.06 -9.95 -2.29
C ALA A 92 -28.71 -8.74 -2.99
N ALA A 93 -28.35 -7.56 -2.53
CA ALA A 93 -28.91 -6.31 -3.05
C ALA A 93 -28.06 -5.76 -4.20
N SER A 94 -28.71 -5.05 -5.15
CA SER A 94 -28.03 -4.32 -6.24
C SER A 94 -27.09 -5.23 -7.06
N ALA A 95 -25.79 -4.96 -7.03
CA ALA A 95 -24.76 -5.80 -7.66
C ALA A 95 -24.83 -7.28 -7.22
N GLY A 96 -25.19 -7.53 -5.95
CA GLY A 96 -25.38 -8.88 -5.43
C GLY A 96 -26.52 -9.63 -6.13
N ALA A 97 -27.59 -8.95 -6.48
CA ALA A 97 -28.69 -9.54 -7.26
C ALA A 97 -28.22 -9.95 -8.66
N LEU A 98 -27.49 -9.08 -9.36
CA LEU A 98 -26.94 -9.37 -10.68
C LEU A 98 -26.01 -10.59 -10.66
N ILE A 99 -25.12 -10.65 -9.66
CA ILE A 99 -24.20 -11.79 -9.48
C ILE A 99 -24.96 -13.06 -9.19
N SER A 100 -25.98 -13.02 -8.30
CA SER A 100 -26.80 -14.18 -7.96
C SER A 100 -27.56 -14.72 -9.18
N ILE A 101 -28.12 -13.82 -10.01
CA ILE A 101 -28.85 -14.22 -11.23
C ILE A 101 -27.93 -14.90 -12.26
N ALA A 102 -26.64 -14.59 -12.26
CA ALA A 102 -25.66 -15.22 -13.13
C ALA A 102 -25.29 -16.66 -12.71
N CYS A 103 -25.62 -17.08 -11.48
CA CYS A 103 -25.35 -18.43 -11.00
C CYS A 103 -26.39 -19.44 -11.50
N ASP A 104 -25.99 -20.71 -11.62
CA ASP A 104 -26.84 -21.80 -12.11
C ASP A 104 -28.05 -22.07 -11.20
N SER A 105 -27.84 -21.97 -9.90
CA SER A 105 -28.92 -22.10 -8.91
C SER A 105 -28.76 -21.12 -7.76
N ILE A 106 -29.88 -20.74 -7.16
CA ILE A 106 -29.92 -19.77 -6.06
C ILE A 106 -30.65 -20.41 -4.88
N TYR A 107 -29.98 -20.48 -3.73
CA TYR A 107 -30.59 -20.87 -2.46
C TYR A 107 -30.57 -19.68 -1.53
N MET A 108 -31.60 -19.55 -0.71
CA MET A 108 -31.77 -18.39 0.16
C MET A 108 -32.01 -18.84 1.61
N ARG A 109 -31.41 -18.11 2.55
CA ARG A 109 -31.69 -18.30 3.97
C ARG A 109 -33.01 -17.65 4.34
N THR A 110 -33.68 -18.17 5.39
CA THR A 110 -34.85 -17.49 5.97
C THR A 110 -34.50 -16.09 6.43
N GLY A 111 -35.27 -15.10 5.99
CA GLY A 111 -35.01 -13.67 6.30
C GLY A 111 -34.08 -12.95 5.35
N SER A 112 -33.53 -13.64 4.35
CA SER A 112 -32.71 -13.00 3.31
C SER A 112 -33.57 -12.30 2.25
N SER A 113 -32.92 -11.53 1.37
CA SER A 113 -33.60 -10.89 0.22
C SER A 113 -32.67 -10.79 -0.99
N ILE A 114 -33.29 -10.74 -2.19
CA ILE A 114 -32.61 -10.52 -3.48
C ILE A 114 -33.34 -9.45 -4.29
N GLY A 115 -32.60 -8.51 -4.88
CA GLY A 115 -33.17 -7.46 -5.75
C GLY A 115 -32.61 -6.08 -5.46
N ALA A 116 -33.49 -5.06 -5.52
CA ALA A 116 -33.16 -3.65 -5.26
C ALA A 116 -31.92 -3.15 -6.05
N ALA A 117 -31.94 -3.34 -7.39
CA ALA A 117 -30.80 -3.11 -8.27
C ALA A 117 -30.83 -1.74 -8.99
N THR A 118 -31.60 -0.78 -8.49
CA THR A 118 -31.60 0.59 -9.00
C THR A 118 -30.21 1.20 -8.88
N VAL A 119 -29.68 1.75 -9.97
CA VAL A 119 -28.36 2.37 -9.98
C VAL A 119 -28.41 3.72 -9.27
N VAL A 120 -27.62 3.84 -8.21
CA VAL A 120 -27.48 5.08 -7.42
C VAL A 120 -26.03 5.54 -7.44
N ASN A 121 -25.80 6.84 -7.20
CA ASN A 121 -24.46 7.36 -6.96
C ASN A 121 -24.04 7.11 -5.50
N GLN A 122 -22.81 7.49 -5.14
CA GLN A 122 -22.27 7.29 -3.78
C GLN A 122 -23.04 8.07 -2.69
N THR A 123 -23.84 9.07 -3.08
CA THR A 123 -24.70 9.82 -2.14
C THR A 123 -26.11 9.22 -2.02
N GLY A 124 -26.39 8.11 -2.74
CA GLY A 124 -27.70 7.43 -2.75
C GLY A 124 -28.72 8.06 -3.72
N GLU A 125 -28.31 9.03 -4.55
CA GLU A 125 -29.19 9.63 -5.54
C GLU A 125 -29.30 8.72 -6.78
N VAL A 126 -30.50 8.62 -7.32
CA VAL A 126 -30.77 7.81 -8.52
C VAL A 126 -30.03 8.37 -9.73
N MET A 127 -29.26 7.53 -10.39
CA MET A 127 -28.53 7.90 -11.61
C MET A 127 -29.48 8.12 -12.78
N PRO A 128 -29.06 8.97 -13.77
CA PRO A 128 -29.86 9.21 -14.97
C PRO A 128 -30.28 7.94 -15.71
N ASP A 129 -31.40 8.03 -16.44
CA ASP A 129 -32.05 6.88 -17.09
C ASP A 129 -31.14 6.06 -18.03
N LYS A 130 -30.11 6.67 -18.61
CA LYS A 130 -29.10 5.96 -19.39
C LYS A 130 -28.45 4.81 -18.60
N TYR A 131 -28.12 5.05 -17.33
CA TYR A 131 -27.49 4.05 -16.45
C TYR A 131 -28.49 3.01 -15.99
N GLN A 132 -29.73 3.43 -15.70
CA GLN A 132 -30.82 2.52 -15.38
C GLN A 132 -31.11 1.60 -16.55
N SER A 133 -31.17 2.14 -17.77
CA SER A 133 -31.41 1.36 -19.00
C SER A 133 -30.30 0.35 -19.26
N PHE A 134 -29.03 0.74 -19.02
CA PHE A 134 -27.90 -0.19 -19.12
C PHE A 134 -28.02 -1.34 -18.12
N MET A 135 -28.29 -1.03 -16.83
CA MET A 135 -28.46 -2.04 -15.79
C MET A 135 -29.67 -2.95 -16.08
N ARG A 136 -30.81 -2.40 -16.49
CA ARG A 136 -31.99 -3.19 -16.93
C ARG A 136 -31.63 -4.17 -18.04
N GLY A 137 -30.89 -3.71 -19.06
CA GLY A 137 -30.42 -4.56 -20.16
C GLY A 137 -29.52 -5.69 -19.67
N MET A 138 -28.61 -5.40 -18.76
CA MET A 138 -27.70 -6.39 -18.17
C MET A 138 -28.46 -7.42 -17.32
N MET A 139 -29.36 -7.01 -16.46
CA MET A 139 -30.19 -7.89 -15.65
C MET A 139 -31.06 -8.82 -16.53
N ARG A 140 -31.74 -8.27 -17.54
CA ARG A 140 -32.52 -9.07 -18.48
C ARG A 140 -31.70 -10.09 -19.23
N SER A 141 -30.56 -9.66 -19.81
CA SER A 141 -29.72 -10.57 -20.59
C SER A 141 -29.15 -11.70 -19.74
N THR A 142 -28.81 -11.41 -18.48
CA THR A 142 -28.32 -12.41 -17.52
C THR A 142 -29.43 -13.40 -17.16
N ALA A 143 -30.62 -12.90 -16.83
CA ALA A 143 -31.79 -13.76 -16.54
C ALA A 143 -32.12 -14.67 -17.73
N GLN A 144 -32.13 -14.14 -18.94
CA GLN A 144 -32.37 -14.93 -20.17
C GLN A 144 -31.31 -16.03 -20.36
N ALA A 145 -30.02 -15.69 -20.14
CA ALA A 145 -28.94 -16.67 -20.27
C ALA A 145 -29.08 -17.83 -19.28
N MET A 146 -29.60 -17.55 -18.09
CA MET A 146 -29.79 -18.54 -17.01
C MET A 146 -31.20 -19.12 -16.96
N GLY A 147 -32.04 -18.86 -17.99
CA GLY A 147 -33.39 -19.43 -18.09
C GLY A 147 -34.41 -18.87 -17.09
N ARG A 148 -34.12 -17.69 -16.48
CA ARG A 148 -35.03 -16.99 -15.57
C ARG A 148 -35.86 -15.94 -16.29
N ASP A 149 -36.98 -15.52 -15.69
CA ASP A 149 -37.87 -14.50 -16.27
C ASP A 149 -37.16 -13.13 -16.32
N PRO A 150 -36.92 -12.56 -17.53
CA PRO A 150 -36.23 -11.32 -17.70
C PRO A 150 -37.03 -10.08 -17.21
N GLU A 151 -38.35 -10.15 -17.16
CA GLU A 151 -39.19 -9.03 -16.73
C GLU A 151 -39.06 -8.82 -15.20
N ILE A 152 -38.93 -9.91 -14.46
CA ILE A 152 -38.65 -9.86 -13.02
C ILE A 152 -37.27 -9.23 -12.73
N ALA A 153 -36.24 -9.64 -13.49
CA ALA A 153 -34.91 -9.07 -13.36
C ALA A 153 -34.91 -7.56 -13.67
N GLU A 154 -35.64 -7.15 -14.71
CA GLU A 154 -35.79 -5.73 -15.07
C GLU A 154 -36.47 -4.93 -13.95
N SER A 155 -37.52 -5.49 -13.34
CA SER A 155 -38.28 -4.87 -12.26
C SER A 155 -37.45 -4.62 -10.99
N MET A 156 -36.33 -5.34 -10.80
CA MET A 156 -35.39 -5.06 -9.71
C MET A 156 -34.65 -3.75 -9.90
N VAL A 157 -34.59 -3.19 -11.12
CA VAL A 157 -33.93 -1.92 -11.46
C VAL A 157 -34.91 -0.75 -11.54
N ASP A 158 -36.21 -0.99 -11.44
CA ASP A 158 -37.23 0.05 -11.57
C ASP A 158 -37.04 1.15 -10.52
N THR A 159 -37.29 2.42 -10.92
CA THR A 159 -37.20 3.58 -10.04
C THR A 159 -38.52 3.91 -9.37
N ALA A 160 -39.64 3.48 -9.94
CA ALA A 160 -41.01 3.74 -9.45
C ALA A 160 -41.50 2.70 -8.45
N GLY A 161 -40.99 1.47 -8.54
CA GLY A 161 -41.39 0.36 -7.68
C GLY A 161 -40.32 -0.72 -7.64
N VAL A 162 -39.22 -0.42 -6.94
CA VAL A 162 -38.04 -1.29 -6.85
C VAL A 162 -38.43 -2.67 -6.28
N LEU A 163 -38.21 -3.71 -7.07
CA LEU A 163 -38.51 -5.08 -6.66
C LEU A 163 -37.41 -5.65 -5.79
N SER A 164 -37.78 -6.16 -4.63
CA SER A 164 -36.94 -7.00 -3.77
C SER A 164 -37.74 -8.20 -3.33
N LEU A 165 -37.18 -9.38 -3.49
CA LEU A 165 -37.90 -10.64 -3.25
C LEU A 165 -37.42 -11.30 -1.96
N THR A 166 -38.37 -11.72 -1.13
CA THR A 166 -38.12 -12.65 -0.03
C THR A 166 -37.90 -14.06 -0.56
N PRO A 167 -37.35 -15.01 0.21
CA PRO A 167 -37.13 -16.38 -0.26
C PRO A 167 -38.40 -17.07 -0.81
N LYS A 168 -39.55 -16.86 -0.17
CA LYS A 168 -40.81 -17.43 -0.60
C LYS A 168 -41.30 -16.82 -1.92
N GLU A 169 -41.13 -15.52 -2.10
CA GLU A 169 -41.47 -14.83 -3.35
C GLU A 169 -40.55 -15.27 -4.48
N ALA A 170 -39.23 -15.33 -4.20
CA ALA A 170 -38.24 -15.78 -5.16
C ALA A 170 -38.49 -17.22 -5.66
N ILE A 171 -38.88 -18.15 -4.78
CA ILE A 171 -39.28 -19.49 -5.16
C ILE A 171 -40.52 -19.43 -6.07
N LYS A 172 -41.53 -18.64 -5.70
CA LYS A 172 -42.79 -18.55 -6.45
C LYS A 172 -42.59 -18.06 -7.88
N VAL A 173 -41.62 -17.21 -8.11
CA VAL A 173 -41.29 -16.64 -9.42
C VAL A 173 -40.13 -17.35 -10.13
N GLY A 174 -39.62 -18.45 -9.60
CA GLY A 174 -38.56 -19.24 -10.22
C GLY A 174 -37.16 -18.63 -10.15
N TYR A 175 -36.89 -17.76 -9.16
CA TYR A 175 -35.58 -17.13 -8.93
C TYR A 175 -34.79 -17.80 -7.79
N CYS A 176 -35.41 -18.72 -7.06
CA CYS A 176 -34.76 -19.45 -5.97
C CYS A 176 -35.22 -20.91 -6.02
N GLU A 177 -34.31 -21.84 -5.97
CA GLU A 177 -34.53 -23.28 -5.99
C GLU A 177 -34.97 -23.81 -4.62
N GLY A 178 -34.64 -23.11 -3.53
CA GLY A 178 -35.06 -23.54 -2.19
C GLY A 178 -34.53 -22.69 -1.06
N ILE A 179 -35.15 -22.82 0.11
CA ILE A 179 -34.69 -22.20 1.35
C ILE A 179 -33.74 -23.17 2.04
N ALA A 180 -32.60 -22.68 2.53
CA ALA A 180 -31.64 -23.42 3.32
C ALA A 180 -31.07 -22.52 4.44
N GLU A 181 -30.95 -23.07 5.65
CA GLU A 181 -30.44 -22.30 6.79
C GLU A 181 -28.90 -22.30 6.88
N THR A 182 -28.27 -23.31 6.29
CA THR A 182 -26.81 -23.46 6.29
C THR A 182 -26.28 -23.88 4.92
N VAL A 183 -24.99 -23.70 4.71
CA VAL A 183 -24.26 -24.15 3.52
C VAL A 183 -24.39 -25.66 3.33
N GLU A 184 -24.29 -26.42 4.41
CA GLU A 184 -24.42 -27.89 4.39
C GLU A 184 -25.82 -28.32 3.93
N GLU A 185 -26.85 -27.56 4.30
CA GLU A 185 -28.23 -27.84 3.84
C GLU A 185 -28.37 -27.58 2.33
N VAL A 186 -27.73 -26.52 1.80
CA VAL A 186 -27.66 -26.28 0.35
C VAL A 186 -27.04 -27.49 -0.35
N ILE A 187 -25.86 -27.91 0.13
CA ILE A 187 -25.11 -29.01 -0.46
C ILE A 187 -25.89 -30.30 -0.44
N ASN A 188 -26.53 -30.63 0.68
CA ASN A 188 -27.40 -31.81 0.79
C ASN A 188 -28.55 -31.79 -0.23
N LYS A 189 -29.17 -30.63 -0.45
CA LYS A 189 -30.22 -30.47 -1.47
C LYS A 189 -29.71 -30.64 -2.90
N VAL A 190 -28.50 -30.18 -3.18
CA VAL A 190 -27.86 -30.30 -4.50
C VAL A 190 -27.37 -31.72 -4.77
N THR A 191 -26.78 -32.37 -3.78
CA THR A 191 -26.18 -33.71 -3.93
C THR A 191 -27.17 -34.86 -3.71
N LEU A 192 -28.41 -34.58 -3.28
CA LEU A 192 -29.38 -35.58 -2.88
C LEU A 192 -28.81 -36.55 -1.85
N ASP A 193 -28.20 -36.00 -0.79
CA ASP A 193 -27.60 -36.72 0.35
C ASP A 193 -26.40 -37.61 0.00
N LYS A 194 -25.68 -37.36 -1.12
CA LYS A 194 -24.39 -38.00 -1.37
C LYS A 194 -23.30 -37.41 -0.44
N SER A 195 -22.26 -38.19 -0.22
CA SER A 195 -21.07 -37.70 0.53
C SER A 195 -20.41 -36.54 -0.20
N PHE A 196 -19.98 -35.53 0.54
CA PHE A 196 -19.36 -34.35 -0.02
C PHE A 196 -18.20 -33.84 0.86
N VAL A 197 -17.29 -33.09 0.23
CA VAL A 197 -16.23 -32.32 0.89
C VAL A 197 -16.38 -30.85 0.55
N ILE A 198 -16.25 -29.98 1.55
CA ILE A 198 -16.21 -28.53 1.36
C ILE A 198 -14.75 -28.09 1.46
N LYS A 199 -14.23 -27.50 0.39
CA LYS A 199 -12.96 -26.75 0.38
C LYS A 199 -13.29 -25.29 0.44
N ASN A 200 -12.80 -24.59 1.47
CA ASN A 200 -12.99 -23.15 1.57
C ASN A 200 -11.81 -22.43 0.91
N MET A 201 -12.08 -21.38 0.18
CA MET A 201 -11.04 -20.54 -0.41
C MET A 201 -10.06 -19.98 0.64
N GLU A 202 -10.55 -19.69 1.84
CA GLU A 202 -9.74 -19.20 2.97
C GLU A 202 -8.67 -20.21 3.41
N ASP A 203 -8.97 -21.51 3.31
CA ASP A 203 -8.05 -22.60 3.66
C ASP A 203 -6.98 -22.82 2.59
N ASP A 204 -7.30 -22.50 1.33
CA ASP A 204 -6.40 -22.62 0.18
C ASP A 204 -5.53 -21.37 -0.05
N MET A 205 -5.62 -20.37 0.83
CA MET A 205 -4.73 -19.22 0.77
C MET A 205 -3.28 -19.63 1.00
N THR A 206 -2.43 -19.39 0.01
CA THR A 206 -1.00 -19.60 0.16
C THR A 206 -0.44 -18.68 1.25
N TRP A 207 0.71 -19.04 1.83
CA TRP A 207 1.39 -18.16 2.78
C TRP A 207 1.68 -16.78 2.18
N LEU A 208 1.86 -16.71 0.85
CA LEU A 208 2.11 -15.48 0.10
C LEU A 208 0.84 -14.61 0.05
N ASP A 209 -0.34 -15.19 -0.21
CA ASP A 209 -1.62 -14.46 -0.20
C ASP A 209 -1.90 -13.86 1.18
N LYS A 210 -1.65 -14.65 2.24
CA LYS A 210 -1.79 -14.19 3.64
C LYS A 210 -0.81 -13.05 3.96
N LEU A 211 0.43 -13.15 3.48
CA LEU A 211 1.43 -12.10 3.65
C LEU A 211 0.99 -10.81 2.93
N ILE A 212 0.52 -10.91 1.69
CA ILE A 212 0.03 -9.76 0.90
C ILE A 212 -1.13 -9.09 1.63
N GLN A 213 -2.11 -9.84 2.13
CA GLN A 213 -3.23 -9.28 2.91
C GLN A 213 -2.75 -8.55 4.17
N ILE A 214 -1.78 -9.11 4.90
CA ILE A 214 -1.19 -8.44 6.06
C ILE A 214 -0.53 -7.13 5.64
N LEU A 215 0.26 -7.14 4.57
CA LEU A 215 0.97 -5.96 4.06
C LEU A 215 0.03 -4.87 3.54
N LEU A 216 -1.15 -5.23 3.05
CA LEU A 216 -2.19 -4.29 2.61
C LEU A 216 -2.96 -3.64 3.76
N ASN A 217 -2.76 -4.08 5.00
CA ASN A 217 -3.41 -3.46 6.15
C ASN A 217 -3.08 -1.96 6.22
N PRO A 218 -4.09 -1.06 6.35
CA PRO A 218 -3.88 0.40 6.34
C PRO A 218 -2.90 0.91 7.41
N LEU A 219 -2.84 0.24 8.58
CA LEU A 219 -1.88 0.60 9.63
C LEU A 219 -0.45 0.28 9.20
N LEU A 220 -0.21 -0.88 8.58
CA LEU A 220 1.11 -1.24 8.06
C LEU A 220 1.50 -0.36 6.88
N GLN A 221 0.57 -0.04 5.98
CA GLN A 221 0.79 0.90 4.88
C GLN A 221 1.23 2.28 5.41
N SER A 222 0.61 2.76 6.50
CA SER A 222 1.04 4.01 7.16
C SER A 222 2.47 3.92 7.73
N ILE A 223 2.84 2.76 8.30
CA ILE A 223 4.20 2.52 8.80
C ILE A 223 5.20 2.51 7.64
N PHE A 224 4.88 1.86 6.52
CA PHE A 224 5.75 1.85 5.34
C PHE A 224 5.94 3.24 4.76
N MET A 225 4.89 4.07 4.70
CA MET A 225 5.01 5.49 4.33
C MET A 225 5.92 6.24 5.30
N MET A 226 5.81 6.00 6.61
CA MET A 226 6.70 6.61 7.59
C MET A 226 8.16 6.15 7.41
N MET A 227 8.40 4.89 7.04
CA MET A 227 9.74 4.39 6.71
C MET A 227 10.32 5.07 5.48
N ILE A 228 9.52 5.25 4.41
CA ILE A 228 9.93 5.95 3.19
C ILE A 228 10.35 7.38 3.54
N VAL A 229 9.42 8.15 4.08
CA VAL A 229 9.62 9.59 4.30
C VAL A 229 10.63 9.85 5.41
N GLY A 230 10.53 9.11 6.52
CA GLY A 230 11.45 9.22 7.64
C GLY A 230 12.89 8.83 7.24
N GLY A 231 13.03 7.75 6.47
CA GLY A 231 14.33 7.32 5.95
C GLY A 231 14.95 8.36 5.03
N ILE A 232 14.18 8.89 4.06
CA ILE A 232 14.65 9.96 3.16
C ILE A 232 15.01 11.21 3.96
N PHE A 233 14.18 11.64 4.92
CA PHE A 233 14.42 12.83 5.73
C PHE A 233 15.70 12.73 6.57
N VAL A 234 15.92 11.57 7.21
CA VAL A 234 17.13 11.34 8.00
C VAL A 234 18.37 11.27 7.10
N GLU A 235 18.27 10.59 5.95
CA GLU A 235 19.38 10.48 4.98
C GLU A 235 19.86 11.84 4.47
N ILE A 236 18.93 12.76 4.16
CA ILE A 236 19.27 14.12 3.73
C ILE A 236 20.01 14.90 4.84
N ARG A 237 19.77 14.58 6.11
CA ARG A 237 20.38 15.24 7.26
C ARG A 237 21.71 14.64 7.68
N THR A 238 22.01 13.41 7.25
CA THR A 238 23.25 12.69 7.58
C THR A 238 24.14 12.61 6.35
N PRO A 239 25.43 13.00 6.46
CA PRO A 239 26.33 12.92 5.31
C PRO A 239 26.65 11.45 4.98
N GLY A 240 26.43 11.05 3.72
CA GLY A 240 26.76 9.72 3.21
C GLY A 240 25.52 8.87 2.95
N ILE A 241 25.71 7.72 2.27
CA ILE A 241 24.66 6.73 2.01
C ILE A 241 24.64 5.73 3.17
N GLY A 242 23.55 5.70 3.94
CA GLY A 242 23.48 4.94 5.18
C GLY A 242 22.22 4.09 5.36
N LEU A 243 22.06 3.56 6.56
CA LEU A 243 20.89 2.78 6.98
C LEU A 243 19.53 3.48 6.75
N PRO A 244 19.40 4.81 6.89
CA PRO A 244 18.15 5.49 6.63
C PRO A 244 17.65 5.32 5.17
N LEU A 245 18.57 5.39 4.19
CA LEU A 245 18.22 5.17 2.78
C LEU A 245 17.75 3.73 2.55
N VAL A 246 18.43 2.75 3.15
CA VAL A 246 18.00 1.34 3.08
C VAL A 246 16.61 1.18 3.67
N THR A 247 16.31 1.82 4.79
CA THR A 247 14.98 1.81 5.42
C THR A 247 13.93 2.40 4.48
N ALA A 248 14.23 3.50 3.78
CA ALA A 248 13.33 4.11 2.81
C ALA A 248 13.05 3.17 1.62
N ILE A 249 14.08 2.52 1.07
CA ILE A 249 13.95 1.57 -0.03
C ILE A 249 13.10 0.35 0.39
N VAL A 250 13.39 -0.23 1.55
CA VAL A 250 12.61 -1.34 2.10
C VAL A 250 11.16 -0.93 2.31
N GLY A 251 10.93 0.26 2.89
CA GLY A 251 9.58 0.83 3.04
C GLY A 251 8.84 0.96 1.70
N ALA A 252 9.53 1.45 0.66
CA ALA A 252 8.94 1.58 -0.68
C ALA A 252 8.59 0.21 -1.29
N LEU A 253 9.46 -0.78 -1.16
CA LEU A 253 9.18 -2.14 -1.63
C LEU A 253 7.98 -2.75 -0.88
N LEU A 254 7.94 -2.65 0.45
CA LEU A 254 6.84 -3.17 1.26
C LEU A 254 5.52 -2.43 1.00
N TYR A 255 5.58 -1.16 0.59
CA TYR A 255 4.41 -0.36 0.23
C TYR A 255 3.89 -0.71 -1.16
N PHE A 256 4.72 -0.60 -2.20
CA PHE A 256 4.28 -0.72 -3.59
C PHE A 256 4.12 -2.17 -4.07
N ALA A 257 4.95 -3.12 -3.59
CA ALA A 257 4.90 -4.49 -4.10
C ALA A 257 3.54 -5.18 -3.87
N PRO A 258 2.94 -5.17 -2.66
CA PRO A 258 1.63 -5.77 -2.45
C PRO A 258 0.52 -5.05 -3.23
N LEU A 259 0.57 -3.71 -3.31
CA LEU A 259 -0.38 -2.92 -4.08
C LEU A 259 -0.29 -3.21 -5.58
N TYR A 260 0.92 -3.43 -6.11
CA TYR A 260 1.14 -3.78 -7.52
C TYR A 260 0.66 -5.20 -7.83
N VAL A 261 0.96 -6.18 -6.97
CA VAL A 261 0.51 -7.58 -7.13
C VAL A 261 -1.00 -7.67 -7.13
N GLU A 262 -1.67 -6.91 -6.28
CA GLU A 262 -3.13 -6.83 -6.23
C GLU A 262 -3.72 -5.86 -7.28
N GLN A 263 -2.91 -5.34 -8.19
CA GLN A 263 -3.34 -4.41 -9.26
C GLN A 263 -4.05 -3.14 -8.76
N LEU A 264 -3.88 -2.79 -7.50
CA LEU A 264 -4.34 -1.52 -6.92
C LEU A 264 -3.44 -0.39 -7.40
N ALA A 265 -2.12 -0.56 -7.31
CA ALA A 265 -1.15 0.36 -7.90
C ALA A 265 -0.78 -0.10 -9.32
N VAL A 266 -0.79 0.82 -10.26
CA VAL A 266 -0.35 0.63 -11.64
C VAL A 266 1.04 1.25 -11.84
N SER A 267 1.70 0.96 -12.94
CA SER A 267 3.08 1.40 -13.19
C SER A 267 3.27 2.93 -13.17
N TRP A 268 2.23 3.73 -13.44
CA TRP A 268 2.35 5.18 -13.49
C TRP A 268 2.47 5.83 -12.10
N GLU A 269 1.87 5.26 -11.05
CA GLU A 269 2.03 5.75 -9.67
C GLU A 269 3.47 5.54 -9.21
N ILE A 270 4.04 4.38 -9.50
CA ILE A 270 5.44 4.08 -9.19
C ILE A 270 6.36 5.04 -9.96
N LEU A 271 6.07 5.28 -11.24
CA LEU A 271 6.81 6.23 -12.05
C LEU A 271 6.71 7.65 -11.47
N LEU A 272 5.51 8.09 -11.09
CA LEU A 272 5.29 9.40 -10.46
C LEU A 272 6.05 9.55 -9.15
N PHE A 273 6.11 8.48 -8.35
CA PHE A 273 6.92 8.44 -7.13
C PHE A 273 8.40 8.66 -7.42
N VAL A 274 8.96 7.91 -8.38
CA VAL A 274 10.36 8.04 -8.78
C VAL A 274 10.66 9.43 -9.33
N VAL A 275 9.80 9.97 -10.20
CA VAL A 275 9.92 11.34 -10.73
C VAL A 275 9.90 12.36 -9.59
N GLY A 276 8.99 12.20 -8.62
CA GLY A 276 8.92 13.05 -7.44
C GLY A 276 10.23 13.03 -6.63
N LEU A 277 10.81 11.85 -6.41
CA LEU A 277 12.11 11.73 -5.73
C LEU A 277 13.25 12.38 -6.51
N VAL A 278 13.28 12.23 -7.83
CA VAL A 278 14.28 12.87 -8.69
C VAL A 278 14.16 14.40 -8.61
N LEU A 279 12.93 14.95 -8.65
CA LEU A 279 12.71 16.38 -8.52
C LEU A 279 13.18 16.93 -7.16
N ILE A 280 12.91 16.20 -6.08
CA ILE A 280 13.41 16.56 -4.73
C ILE A 280 14.93 16.51 -4.69
N ALA A 281 15.54 15.48 -5.28
CA ALA A 281 16.99 15.36 -5.33
C ALA A 281 17.64 16.49 -6.14
N LEU A 282 17.07 16.85 -7.30
CA LEU A 282 17.54 17.98 -8.12
C LEU A 282 17.48 19.30 -7.35
N GLU A 283 16.41 19.55 -6.60
CA GLU A 283 16.26 20.74 -5.78
C GLU A 283 17.34 20.82 -4.70
N ILE A 284 17.63 19.71 -4.03
CA ILE A 284 18.59 19.68 -2.91
C ILE A 284 20.04 19.77 -3.38
N PHE A 285 20.39 19.10 -4.49
CA PHE A 285 21.77 18.92 -4.91
C PHE A 285 22.20 19.83 -6.06
N VAL A 286 21.26 20.33 -6.86
CA VAL A 286 21.56 21.05 -8.12
C VAL A 286 21.05 22.48 -8.11
N ILE A 287 19.84 22.73 -7.58
CA ILE A 287 19.18 24.03 -7.63
C ILE A 287 19.41 24.75 -6.29
N PRO A 288 20.08 25.93 -6.28
CA PRO A 288 20.28 26.67 -5.03
C PRO A 288 18.97 27.32 -4.57
N GLY A 289 18.46 26.90 -3.41
CA GLY A 289 17.21 27.40 -2.81
C GLY A 289 16.09 26.38 -2.90
N PHE A 290 14.94 26.64 -2.21
CA PHE A 290 13.76 25.78 -2.26
C PHE A 290 12.73 26.40 -3.21
N GLY A 291 12.56 25.80 -4.39
CA GLY A 291 11.75 26.37 -5.47
C GLY A 291 10.73 25.39 -6.05
N VAL A 292 10.41 25.58 -7.33
CA VAL A 292 9.33 24.87 -8.03
C VAL A 292 9.59 23.36 -8.10
N ALA A 293 10.84 22.93 -8.31
CA ALA A 293 11.18 21.52 -8.44
C ALA A 293 10.96 20.77 -7.11
N GLY A 294 11.34 21.36 -5.98
CA GLY A 294 11.12 20.75 -4.66
C GLY A 294 9.63 20.63 -4.30
N ILE A 295 8.86 21.70 -4.53
CA ILE A 295 7.41 21.69 -4.27
C ILE A 295 6.71 20.67 -5.17
N SER A 296 6.99 20.68 -6.47
CA SER A 296 6.38 19.73 -7.42
C SER A 296 6.80 18.28 -7.12
N GLY A 297 8.04 18.06 -6.68
CA GLY A 297 8.51 16.76 -6.24
C GLY A 297 7.76 16.23 -5.02
N ILE A 298 7.55 17.06 -3.99
CA ILE A 298 6.75 16.70 -2.81
C ILE A 298 5.31 16.37 -3.21
N VAL A 299 4.69 17.23 -4.04
CA VAL A 299 3.32 16.98 -4.53
C VAL A 299 3.24 15.67 -5.31
N ALA A 300 4.23 15.39 -6.17
CA ALA A 300 4.28 14.14 -6.93
C ALA A 300 4.40 12.90 -6.02
N VAL A 301 5.26 12.94 -4.99
CA VAL A 301 5.40 11.85 -4.01
C VAL A 301 4.10 11.65 -3.23
N VAL A 302 3.49 12.72 -2.71
CA VAL A 302 2.22 12.64 -1.97
C VAL A 302 1.11 12.08 -2.85
N ALA A 303 1.01 12.59 -4.08
CA ALA A 303 0.02 12.13 -5.04
C ALA A 303 0.21 10.64 -5.39
N SER A 304 1.44 10.22 -5.68
CA SER A 304 1.73 8.82 -6.02
C SER A 304 1.37 7.86 -4.89
N LEU A 305 1.71 8.20 -3.64
CA LEU A 305 1.36 7.39 -2.48
C LEU A 305 -0.16 7.34 -2.24
N ALA A 306 -0.86 8.44 -2.46
CA ALA A 306 -2.31 8.48 -2.31
C ALA A 306 -3.04 7.72 -3.43
N PHE A 307 -2.62 7.91 -4.68
CA PHE A 307 -3.22 7.23 -5.83
C PHE A 307 -2.98 5.72 -5.81
N ALA A 308 -1.81 5.26 -5.38
CA ALA A 308 -1.50 3.84 -5.25
C ALA A 308 -2.43 3.07 -4.29
N MET A 309 -3.14 3.77 -3.39
CA MET A 309 -4.11 3.17 -2.46
C MET A 309 -5.53 3.08 -3.04
N ILE A 310 -5.77 3.57 -4.24
CA ILE A 310 -7.10 3.68 -4.85
C ILE A 310 -7.06 2.97 -6.20
N ASP A 311 -8.12 2.25 -6.50
CA ASP A 311 -8.30 1.77 -7.86
C ASP A 311 -8.55 2.98 -8.79
N ASN A 312 -7.76 3.08 -9.86
CA ASN A 312 -7.86 4.19 -10.81
C ASN A 312 -9.23 4.28 -11.49
N THR A 313 -9.99 3.19 -11.52
CA THR A 313 -11.35 3.15 -12.07
C THR A 313 -12.37 3.86 -11.17
N ASP A 314 -12.09 3.98 -9.87
CA ASP A 314 -12.97 4.68 -8.92
C ASP A 314 -12.91 6.21 -9.06
N LEU A 315 -11.84 6.72 -9.67
CA LEU A 315 -11.64 8.17 -9.89
C LEU A 315 -12.39 8.68 -11.12
N LEU A 316 -12.52 7.87 -12.15
CA LEU A 316 -13.22 8.21 -13.39
C LEU A 316 -14.62 7.61 -13.38
N ARG A 317 -15.62 8.45 -13.18
CA ARG A 317 -17.00 7.99 -13.33
C ARG A 317 -17.34 7.73 -14.80
N TRP A 318 -18.27 6.84 -15.01
CA TRP A 318 -18.83 6.54 -16.34
C TRP A 318 -19.42 7.76 -17.07
N ASP A 319 -19.78 8.81 -16.34
CA ASP A 319 -20.26 10.09 -16.87
C ASP A 319 -19.15 11.06 -17.27
N GLY A 320 -17.88 10.65 -17.12
CA GLY A 320 -16.70 11.47 -17.40
C GLY A 320 -16.37 12.49 -16.31
N THR A 321 -17.08 12.47 -15.18
CA THR A 321 -16.76 13.32 -14.03
C THR A 321 -15.71 12.67 -13.14
N ILE A 322 -14.80 13.49 -12.59
CA ILE A 322 -13.77 13.02 -11.65
C ILE A 322 -14.38 12.99 -10.24
N ASN A 323 -14.38 11.82 -9.63
CA ASN A 323 -14.80 11.66 -8.25
C ASN A 323 -13.58 11.73 -7.32
N LEU A 324 -13.44 12.82 -6.57
CA LEU A 324 -12.35 13.01 -5.62
C LEU A 324 -12.63 12.42 -4.23
N GLN A 325 -13.84 11.93 -3.98
CA GLN A 325 -14.23 11.43 -2.66
C GLN A 325 -13.40 10.21 -2.20
N PRO A 326 -13.04 9.22 -3.05
CA PRO A 326 -12.17 8.13 -2.67
C PRO A 326 -10.75 8.59 -2.26
N LEU A 327 -10.28 9.76 -2.72
CA LEU A 327 -8.98 10.32 -2.38
C LEU A 327 -8.89 10.88 -0.95
N LEU A 328 -10.00 11.23 -0.31
CA LEU A 328 -9.98 11.89 1.00
C LEU A 328 -9.30 11.05 2.08
N ARG A 329 -9.62 9.77 2.16
CA ARG A 329 -9.02 8.84 3.13
C ARG A 329 -7.52 8.60 2.88
N PRO A 330 -7.09 8.19 1.68
CA PRO A 330 -5.67 8.01 1.37
C PRO A 330 -4.85 9.28 1.55
N VAL A 331 -5.32 10.43 1.07
CA VAL A 331 -4.62 11.72 1.24
C VAL A 331 -4.47 12.07 2.71
N ALA A 332 -5.52 11.91 3.52
CA ALA A 332 -5.44 12.13 4.97
C ALA A 332 -4.42 11.17 5.64
N LEU A 333 -4.42 9.89 5.26
CA LEU A 333 -3.45 8.89 5.74
C LEU A 333 -2.02 9.26 5.35
N VAL A 334 -1.79 9.67 4.10
CA VAL A 334 -0.47 10.07 3.62
C VAL A 334 0.00 11.32 4.38
N ILE A 335 -0.83 12.36 4.51
CA ILE A 335 -0.48 13.59 5.25
C ILE A 335 -0.17 13.26 6.72
N PHE A 336 -0.99 12.42 7.36
CA PHE A 336 -0.74 11.97 8.73
C PHE A 336 0.59 11.24 8.85
N SER A 337 0.85 10.27 7.97
CA SER A 337 2.10 9.48 7.96
C SER A 337 3.33 10.35 7.69
N LEU A 338 3.25 11.31 6.75
CA LEU A 338 4.27 12.30 6.48
C LEU A 338 4.60 13.14 7.71
N THR A 339 3.55 13.66 8.35
CA THR A 339 3.70 14.50 9.55
C THR A 339 4.33 13.69 10.68
N ALA A 340 3.81 12.48 10.94
CA ALA A 340 4.33 11.58 11.95
C ALA A 340 5.79 11.16 11.66
N ALA A 341 6.14 10.91 10.38
CA ALA A 341 7.50 10.57 9.97
C ALA A 341 8.48 11.72 10.26
N VAL A 342 8.13 12.95 9.90
CA VAL A 342 9.00 14.12 10.13
C VAL A 342 9.18 14.37 11.62
N PHE A 343 8.11 14.43 12.41
CA PHE A 343 8.19 14.64 13.85
C PHE A 343 8.91 13.48 14.55
N GLY A 344 8.60 12.24 14.18
CA GLY A 344 9.24 11.04 14.69
C GLY A 344 10.74 11.01 14.37
N SER A 345 11.13 11.37 13.15
CA SER A 345 12.53 11.44 12.73
C SER A 345 13.29 12.52 13.49
N VAL A 346 12.72 13.71 13.65
CA VAL A 346 13.34 14.79 14.46
C VAL A 346 13.51 14.36 15.92
N TRP A 347 12.47 13.73 16.50
CA TRP A 347 12.54 13.22 17.86
C TRP A 347 13.59 12.11 18.00
N LEU A 348 13.64 11.17 17.05
CA LEU A 348 14.58 10.07 17.03
C LEU A 348 16.01 10.56 16.91
N VAL A 349 16.28 11.46 15.96
CA VAL A 349 17.59 12.07 15.77
C VAL A 349 18.05 12.79 17.05
N ARG A 350 17.17 13.61 17.67
CA ARG A 350 17.50 14.29 18.94
C ARG A 350 17.82 13.32 20.07
N ARG A 351 17.10 12.18 20.14
CA ARG A 351 17.32 11.17 21.18
C ARG A 351 18.60 10.36 20.95
N LEU A 352 18.89 10.05 19.69
CA LEU A 352 20.05 9.21 19.32
C LEU A 352 21.36 10.02 19.19
N TYR A 353 21.28 11.35 19.05
CA TYR A 353 22.43 12.21 18.77
C TYR A 353 23.59 12.07 19.78
N ASN A 354 23.30 11.66 21.00
CA ASN A 354 24.29 11.44 22.06
C ASN A 354 24.55 9.95 22.38
N THR A 355 24.13 9.03 21.52
CA THR A 355 24.23 7.59 21.77
C THR A 355 25.24 6.97 20.79
N TRP A 356 26.08 6.07 21.27
CA TRP A 356 27.05 5.32 20.45
C TRP A 356 26.43 4.68 19.20
N SER A 357 25.16 4.32 19.24
CA SER A 357 24.39 3.80 18.10
C SER A 357 24.25 4.81 16.96
N PHE A 358 24.34 6.12 17.22
CA PHE A 358 24.26 7.15 16.17
C PHE A 358 25.51 7.18 15.31
N ASP A 359 26.69 6.91 15.88
CA ASP A 359 27.97 6.87 15.16
C ASP A 359 28.02 5.70 14.16
N ALA A 360 27.24 4.64 14.40
CA ALA A 360 27.08 3.52 13.49
C ALA A 360 26.09 3.80 12.33
N ILE A 361 25.15 4.74 12.53
CA ILE A 361 24.12 5.12 11.55
C ILE A 361 24.60 6.30 10.69
N ALA A 362 25.33 7.24 11.29
CA ALA A 362 25.93 8.39 10.61
C ALA A 362 27.42 8.10 10.37
N LEU A 363 27.85 8.14 9.11
CA LEU A 363 29.29 8.13 8.77
C LEU A 363 29.90 9.41 9.32
N ARG A 364 30.29 9.42 10.59
CA ARG A 364 31.05 10.49 11.19
C ARG A 364 32.50 10.38 10.72
N GLN A 365 32.85 11.17 9.75
CA GLN A 365 34.27 11.44 9.45
C GLN A 365 34.77 12.44 10.51
N GLU A 366 35.24 11.95 11.63
CA GLU A 366 36.00 12.80 12.57
C GLU A 366 37.31 13.19 11.89
N MET A 367 37.49 14.49 11.64
CA MET A 367 38.78 15.03 11.25
C MET A 367 39.67 14.98 12.48
N LYS A 368 40.43 13.90 12.64
CA LYS A 368 41.37 13.74 13.73
C LYS A 368 42.64 14.55 13.43
N ALA A 369 43.18 15.18 14.44
CA ALA A 369 44.46 15.89 14.33
C ALA A 369 45.59 14.97 13.84
N GLU A 370 45.51 13.69 14.12
CA GLU A 370 46.41 12.61 13.65
C GLU A 370 46.42 12.46 12.12
N ASP A 371 45.30 12.81 11.42
CA ASP A 371 45.14 12.76 9.96
C ASP A 371 45.61 14.06 9.27
N GLY A 372 46.27 14.98 10.01
CA GLY A 372 46.84 16.23 9.48
C GLY A 372 45.85 17.42 9.48
N PHE A 373 44.65 17.25 10.01
CA PHE A 373 43.72 18.36 10.20
C PHE A 373 44.01 19.07 11.51
N THR A 374 44.95 20.02 11.48
CA THR A 374 45.18 20.93 12.62
C THR A 374 44.15 22.04 12.57
N GLY A 375 43.22 22.03 13.52
CA GLY A 375 42.39 23.21 13.81
C GLY A 375 43.25 24.40 14.19
N VAL A 376 42.69 25.61 14.15
CA VAL A 376 43.33 26.82 14.61
C VAL A 376 43.94 26.57 16.01
N VAL A 377 45.22 26.75 16.16
CA VAL A 377 45.91 26.59 17.46
C VAL A 377 45.27 27.57 18.44
N SER A 378 44.41 27.09 19.32
CA SER A 378 43.82 27.86 20.41
C SER A 378 44.77 27.80 21.61
N GLY A 379 45.06 28.93 22.22
CA GLY A 379 45.89 28.99 23.42
C GLY A 379 47.21 29.73 23.25
N LEU A 380 47.33 30.61 22.26
CA LEU A 380 48.52 31.46 22.07
C LEU A 380 48.52 32.70 22.99
N ASP A 381 47.49 32.85 23.84
CA ASP A 381 47.32 34.01 24.72
C ASP A 381 48.46 34.15 25.76
N HIS A 382 49.14 33.05 26.06
CA HIS A 382 50.31 33.07 26.92
C HIS A 382 51.51 33.80 26.32
N LEU A 383 51.53 33.96 24.97
CA LEU A 383 52.62 34.69 24.29
C LEU A 383 52.37 36.22 24.21
N VAL A 384 51.25 36.72 24.66
CA VAL A 384 50.89 38.13 24.66
C VAL A 384 51.86 38.86 25.66
N GLY A 385 52.59 39.87 25.17
CA GLY A 385 53.54 40.60 25.90
C GLY A 385 55.02 40.09 25.78
N GLU A 386 55.18 38.87 25.20
CA GLU A 386 56.56 38.33 24.95
C GLU A 386 57.23 38.98 23.75
N GLU A 387 58.61 39.09 23.85
CA GLU A 387 59.41 39.45 22.71
C GLU A 387 59.84 38.23 21.92
N LEU A 388 59.50 38.23 20.64
CA LEU A 388 59.81 37.17 19.70
C LEU A 388 60.75 37.67 18.60
N THR A 389 61.47 36.76 17.97
CA THR A 389 62.36 37.11 16.87
C THR A 389 61.68 36.82 15.53
N VAL A 390 61.77 37.72 14.57
CA VAL A 390 61.26 37.53 13.22
C VAL A 390 62.05 36.41 12.53
N PHE A 391 61.36 35.28 12.23
CA PHE A 391 61.95 34.14 11.55
C PHE A 391 61.94 34.31 10.01
N ALA A 392 60.87 34.88 9.48
CA ALA A 392 60.77 35.29 8.09
C ALA A 392 60.16 36.69 8.01
N ASP A 393 60.64 37.53 7.10
CA ASP A 393 60.20 38.92 6.94
C ASP A 393 58.67 39.11 7.09
N LEU A 394 58.30 40.09 7.92
CA LEU A 394 56.91 40.52 8.11
C LEU A 394 56.58 41.67 7.13
N LYS A 395 55.67 41.40 6.12
CA LYS A 395 55.24 42.36 5.06
C LYS A 395 53.73 42.32 4.78
N PRO A 396 52.84 42.76 5.61
CA PRO A 396 52.88 42.86 7.06
C PRO A 396 52.80 41.49 7.77
N ALA A 397 52.49 40.41 7.05
CA ALA A 397 52.39 39.03 7.55
C ALA A 397 53.69 38.26 7.28
N GLY A 398 54.04 37.35 8.18
CA GLY A 398 55.20 36.49 8.08
C GLY A 398 55.26 35.50 9.23
N LYS A 399 56.50 35.17 9.70
CA LYS A 399 56.69 34.20 10.78
C LYS A 399 57.61 34.71 11.84
N VAL A 400 57.31 34.44 13.11
CA VAL A 400 58.16 34.75 14.27
C VAL A 400 58.49 33.45 15.01
N SER A 401 59.63 33.45 15.71
CA SER A 401 60.06 32.32 16.53
C SER A 401 60.21 32.71 17.99
N THR A 402 59.84 31.80 18.88
CA THR A 402 60.12 31.85 20.30
C THR A 402 61.55 31.40 20.58
N ALA A 403 62.12 31.69 21.78
CA ALA A 403 63.41 31.28 22.19
C ALA A 403 63.67 29.77 22.21
N ASP A 404 62.60 28.98 22.35
CA ASP A 404 62.62 27.53 22.29
C ASP A 404 62.49 26.96 20.85
N GLY A 405 62.54 27.85 19.83
CA GLY A 405 62.53 27.44 18.40
C GLY A 405 61.21 27.18 17.77
N ARG A 406 60.06 27.38 18.44
CA ARG A 406 58.74 27.24 17.87
C ARG A 406 58.39 28.41 16.95
N VAL A 407 57.87 28.15 15.79
CA VAL A 407 57.56 29.16 14.77
C VAL A 407 56.03 29.33 14.67
N TYR A 408 55.60 30.62 14.72
CA TYR A 408 54.21 31.04 14.65
C TYR A 408 53.95 32.01 13.51
N GLU A 409 52.75 32.05 12.96
CA GLU A 409 52.32 33.09 12.03
C GLU A 409 52.14 34.41 12.79
N ALA A 410 52.69 35.49 12.27
CA ALA A 410 52.55 36.80 12.86
C ALA A 410 52.27 37.88 11.84
N ILE A 411 51.53 38.90 12.27
CA ILE A 411 51.20 40.10 11.50
C ILE A 411 51.56 41.33 12.27
N LEU A 412 52.22 42.30 11.60
CA LEU A 412 52.44 43.62 12.20
C LEU A 412 51.11 44.38 12.32
N ALA A 413 50.66 44.64 13.56
CA ALA A 413 49.34 45.20 13.86
C ALA A 413 49.12 46.60 13.29
N PHE A 414 50.18 47.38 13.18
CA PHE A 414 50.14 48.75 12.65
C PHE A 414 50.72 48.86 11.23
N GLY A 415 50.85 47.75 10.52
CA GLY A 415 51.44 47.66 9.20
C GLY A 415 52.96 47.92 9.24
N GLY A 416 53.58 47.98 8.06
CA GLY A 416 55.02 48.22 7.93
C GLY A 416 55.81 46.95 7.58
N TYR A 417 57.12 46.96 7.85
CA TYR A 417 58.08 45.94 7.50
C TYR A 417 58.98 45.63 8.65
N ALA A 418 59.23 44.40 8.98
CA ALA A 418 60.25 43.97 9.90
C ALA A 418 61.10 42.87 9.26
N GLU A 419 62.45 43.05 9.28
CA GLU A 419 63.41 42.13 8.68
C GLU A 419 63.59 40.88 9.54
N LYS A 420 63.98 39.79 8.93
CA LYS A 420 64.41 38.58 9.62
C LYS A 420 65.50 38.91 10.69
N GLY A 421 65.34 38.41 11.90
CA GLY A 421 66.19 38.62 13.03
C GLY A 421 65.82 39.83 13.89
N SER A 422 64.87 40.67 13.49
CA SER A 422 64.41 41.80 14.30
C SER A 422 63.56 41.35 15.49
N PRO A 423 63.65 42.01 16.65
CA PRO A 423 62.72 41.73 17.76
C PRO A 423 61.34 42.35 17.52
N VAL A 424 60.33 41.64 17.88
CA VAL A 424 58.93 42.09 17.83
C VAL A 424 58.21 41.65 19.09
N ARG A 425 57.30 42.50 19.63
CA ARG A 425 56.47 42.17 20.80
C ARG A 425 55.04 41.78 20.39
N VAL A 426 54.54 40.71 20.96
CA VAL A 426 53.16 40.27 20.75
C VAL A 426 52.19 41.13 21.55
N ILE A 427 51.26 41.80 20.88
CA ILE A 427 50.25 42.66 21.51
C ILE A 427 48.90 41.98 21.68
N ARG A 428 48.54 41.06 20.80
CA ARG A 428 47.28 40.26 20.89
C ARG A 428 47.38 39.00 20.04
N THR A 429 46.48 38.08 20.31
CA THR A 429 46.28 36.88 19.50
C THR A 429 44.87 36.90 18.94
N GLU A 430 44.70 36.51 17.68
CA GLU A 430 43.40 36.42 17.04
C GLU A 430 43.42 35.35 15.96
N GLN A 431 42.46 34.44 15.98
CA GLN A 431 42.32 33.34 15.00
C GLN A 431 43.61 32.50 14.79
N GLY A 432 44.40 32.25 15.87
CA GLY A 432 45.62 31.45 15.81
C GLY A 432 46.82 32.17 15.24
N ARG A 433 46.79 33.51 15.07
CA ARG A 433 47.88 34.38 14.61
C ARG A 433 48.28 35.34 15.70
N LEU A 434 49.55 35.68 15.70
CA LEU A 434 50.10 36.66 16.61
C LEU A 434 50.08 38.04 15.94
N TYR A 435 49.58 39.03 16.63
CA TYR A 435 49.66 40.42 16.20
C TYR A 435 50.78 41.07 16.99
N CYS A 436 51.78 41.56 16.26
CA CYS A 436 53.04 42.06 16.84
C CYS A 436 53.26 43.54 16.50
N GLU A 437 54.04 44.25 17.37
CA GLU A 437 54.63 45.54 17.09
C GLU A 437 56.16 45.43 17.10
N LYS A 438 56.87 46.39 16.49
CA LYS A 438 58.30 46.42 16.57
C LYS A 438 58.71 46.73 18.02
N ALA A 439 59.60 45.94 18.58
CA ALA A 439 60.11 46.15 19.92
C ALA A 439 61.11 47.36 19.96
#